data_8a602333a98d2fc2ec9387ae8aa4b7c2
#
_entry.id   8a602333a98d2fc2ec9387ae8aa4b7c2
#
_cell.length_a   1.000
_cell.length_b   1.000
_cell.length_c   1.000
_cell.angle_alpha   90.00
_cell.angle_beta   90.00
_cell.angle_gamma   90.00
#
_symmetry.space_group_name_H-M   'P 1'
#
loop_
_entity.id
_entity.type
_entity.pdbx_description
1 polymer ?
#
loop_
_entity_poly.entity_id
_entity_poly.type
_entity_poly.pdbx_seq_one_letter_code
_entity_poly.pdbx_strand_id
1 'polypeptide(L)'
;MLVFTGDINLTDWYFNAGFGIGTRIANGFDPFRKLERNANDLWVGNFEGVASNVTDNGGFAGEVFRVHPKVLQNLNHFDVYGFANNHAMQHGKEAYQQTFNAICGYGSKCFGTNKQKSVVMKHQGRTVSFTGMCLRIDDFTDEPSYWYNPEYKEIEKELKSLPVDAFKVLYIHWGNEYINRPSSAQKKFAHWLIDIGFDLIIGMHPHVLQGYEEYNGKYIFQVSQVDKYNVTT
;
A
#
# COMPACT_ATOMS: atom_id res chain seq x y z
N MET A 1 14.49 8.62 -10.05
CA MET A 1 13.83 7.35 -10.48
C MET A 1 12.51 7.23 -9.73
N LEU A 2 11.53 6.46 -10.25
CA LEU A 2 10.36 6.02 -9.46
C LEU A 2 10.69 4.64 -8.89
N VAL A 3 10.56 4.49 -7.58
CA VAL A 3 10.80 3.23 -6.87
C VAL A 3 9.49 2.78 -6.25
N PHE A 4 9.05 1.60 -6.62
CA PHE A 4 7.82 1.01 -6.14
C PHE A 4 8.12 -0.18 -5.24
N THR A 5 7.48 -0.22 -4.09
CA THR A 5 7.44 -1.41 -3.24
C THR A 5 6.01 -1.94 -3.18
N GLY A 6 5.85 -3.17 -2.75
CA GLY A 6 4.55 -3.72 -2.41
C GLY A 6 4.08 -3.25 -1.03
N ASP A 7 3.52 -4.19 -0.28
CA ASP A 7 3.02 -3.94 1.07
C ASP A 7 4.17 -3.69 2.06
N ILE A 8 4.06 -2.60 2.81
CA ILE A 8 4.97 -2.21 3.87
C ILE A 8 4.28 -2.53 5.20
N ASN A 9 4.62 -3.66 5.78
CA ASN A 9 4.14 -4.03 7.09
C ASN A 9 5.25 -3.88 8.13
N LEU A 10 5.10 -2.91 9.02
CA LEU A 10 6.07 -2.57 10.08
C LEU A 10 5.58 -3.03 11.46
N THR A 11 4.62 -3.94 11.50
CA THR A 11 3.98 -4.40 12.73
C THR A 11 4.44 -5.81 13.11
N ASP A 12 4.18 -6.22 14.33
CA ASP A 12 4.26 -7.64 14.69
C ASP A 12 3.02 -8.37 14.19
N TRP A 13 3.20 -9.64 13.85
CA TRP A 13 2.14 -10.54 13.42
C TRP A 13 1.82 -11.58 14.49
N TYR A 14 0.76 -12.35 14.32
CA TYR A 14 0.26 -13.32 15.30
C TYR A 14 1.33 -14.25 15.89
N PHE A 15 2.28 -14.71 15.09
CA PHE A 15 3.31 -15.65 15.51
C PHE A 15 4.60 -14.99 16.04
N ASN A 16 4.71 -13.67 15.98
CA ASN A 16 5.91 -12.97 16.42
C ASN A 16 5.62 -11.71 17.24
N ALA A 17 4.44 -11.60 17.84
CA ALA A 17 4.10 -10.51 18.74
C ALA A 17 5.10 -10.41 19.89
N GLY A 18 5.63 -9.20 20.13
CA GLY A 18 6.63 -8.93 21.14
C GLY A 18 8.10 -9.18 20.72
N PHE A 19 8.36 -9.77 19.54
CA PHE A 19 9.72 -9.97 19.00
C PHE A 19 9.79 -9.83 17.47
N GLY A 20 8.70 -9.46 16.83
CA GLY A 20 8.61 -9.22 15.40
C GLY A 20 9.25 -7.91 14.95
N ILE A 21 8.98 -7.53 13.71
CA ILE A 21 9.57 -6.33 13.12
C ILE A 21 9.10 -5.06 13.83
N GLY A 22 7.83 -4.99 14.24
CA GLY A 22 7.28 -3.85 14.97
C GLY A 22 8.00 -3.62 16.28
N THR A 23 8.15 -4.67 17.10
CA THR A 23 8.91 -4.62 18.36
C THR A 23 10.37 -4.24 18.11
N ARG A 24 11.03 -4.78 17.08
CA ARG A 24 12.42 -4.44 16.75
C ARG A 24 12.60 -2.99 16.34
N ILE A 25 11.65 -2.44 15.55
CA ILE A 25 11.68 -1.02 15.15
C ILE A 25 11.49 -0.13 16.38
N ALA A 26 10.55 -0.47 17.28
CA ALA A 26 10.35 0.24 18.53
C ALA A 26 11.61 0.25 19.42
N ASN A 27 12.48 -0.76 19.28
CA ASN A 27 13.78 -0.87 19.95
C ASN A 27 14.95 -0.31 19.10
N GLY A 28 14.68 0.52 18.09
CA GLY A 28 15.69 1.25 17.33
C GLY A 28 16.23 0.52 16.09
N PHE A 29 15.62 -0.58 15.66
CA PHE A 29 16.00 -1.21 14.40
C PHE A 29 15.44 -0.44 13.21
N ASP A 30 16.29 -0.08 12.26
CA ASP A 30 15.88 0.50 10.98
C ASP A 30 15.77 -0.62 9.92
N PRO A 31 14.54 -0.96 9.47
CA PRO A 31 14.34 -2.01 8.46
C PRO A 31 14.84 -1.60 7.07
N PHE A 32 15.03 -0.30 6.84
CA PHE A 32 15.44 0.24 5.54
C PHE A 32 16.93 0.61 5.46
N ARG A 33 17.71 0.38 6.52
CA ARG A 33 19.12 0.76 6.63
C ARG A 33 20.03 0.26 5.50
N LYS A 34 19.62 -0.80 4.77
CA LYS A 34 20.34 -1.37 3.64
C LYS A 34 19.80 -0.90 2.28
N LEU A 35 18.72 -0.12 2.27
CA LEU A 35 18.16 0.41 1.03
C LEU A 35 18.91 1.69 0.67
N GLU A 36 19.55 1.69 -0.48
CA GLU A 36 20.17 2.88 -1.03
C GLU A 36 19.08 3.76 -1.65
N ARG A 37 18.94 4.98 -1.13
CA ARG A 37 18.04 5.98 -1.66
C ARG A 37 18.82 7.16 -2.22
N ASN A 38 18.64 7.46 -3.50
CA ASN A 38 19.17 8.67 -4.09
C ASN A 38 18.24 9.86 -3.82
N ALA A 39 18.84 11.07 -3.70
CA ALA A 39 18.08 12.29 -3.39
C ALA A 39 16.96 12.62 -4.41
N ASN A 40 17.10 12.13 -5.63
CA ASN A 40 16.14 12.36 -6.71
C ASN A 40 15.17 11.18 -6.94
N ASP A 41 15.15 10.19 -6.05
CA ASP A 41 14.22 9.07 -6.15
C ASP A 41 12.89 9.42 -5.47
N LEU A 42 11.80 8.96 -6.07
CA LEU A 42 10.45 9.01 -5.50
C LEU A 42 10.05 7.61 -5.09
N TRP A 43 9.90 7.38 -3.80
CA TRP A 43 9.58 6.08 -3.23
C TRP A 43 8.11 5.98 -2.88
N VAL A 44 7.46 4.94 -3.39
CA VAL A 44 6.02 4.70 -3.24
C VAL A 44 5.79 3.28 -2.71
N GLY A 45 4.93 3.15 -1.70
CA GLY A 45 4.54 1.86 -1.15
C GLY A 45 3.15 1.87 -0.55
N ASN A 46 2.60 0.70 -0.25
CA ASN A 46 1.32 0.55 0.44
C ASN A 46 1.57 0.27 1.93
N PHE A 47 1.00 1.08 2.82
CA PHE A 47 1.12 0.86 4.26
C PHE A 47 0.09 -0.15 4.73
N GLU A 48 0.52 -1.39 4.91
CA GLU A 48 -0.31 -2.49 5.37
C GLU A 48 -0.14 -2.71 6.87
N GLY A 49 -1.12 -2.24 7.64
CA GLY A 49 -1.12 -2.28 9.09
C GLY A 49 -1.60 -0.97 9.70
N VAL A 50 -1.48 -0.86 11.01
CA VAL A 50 -1.99 0.27 11.78
C VAL A 50 -0.91 0.88 12.66
N ALA A 51 -0.75 2.20 12.61
CA ALA A 51 0.12 2.97 13.50
C ALA A 51 -0.75 3.85 14.40
N SER A 52 -1.17 3.31 15.55
CA SER A 52 -2.14 3.95 16.44
C SER A 52 -1.90 3.65 17.91
N ASN A 53 -2.30 4.61 18.76
CA ASN A 53 -2.36 4.45 20.21
C ASN A 53 -3.67 3.80 20.67
N VAL A 54 -4.69 3.78 19.81
CA VAL A 54 -6.01 3.23 20.10
C VAL A 54 -6.28 1.97 19.28
N THR A 55 -7.17 1.14 19.76
CA THR A 55 -7.65 -0.07 19.09
C THR A 55 -9.04 -0.43 19.60
N ASP A 56 -9.89 -0.91 18.72
CA ASP A 56 -11.19 -1.48 19.08
C ASP A 56 -11.06 -2.95 19.52
N ASN A 57 -9.88 -3.54 19.38
CA ASN A 57 -9.61 -4.93 19.74
C ASN A 57 -9.08 -5.06 21.17
N GLY A 58 -9.54 -6.11 21.87
CA GLY A 58 -9.04 -6.48 23.20
C GLY A 58 -7.92 -7.52 23.18
N GLY A 59 -7.15 -7.57 24.27
CA GLY A 59 -6.13 -8.60 24.48
C GLY A 59 -5.11 -8.71 23.35
N PHE A 60 -4.75 -9.93 22.99
CA PHE A 60 -3.74 -10.22 21.96
C PHE A 60 -4.07 -9.64 20.57
N ALA A 61 -5.34 -9.62 20.18
CA ALA A 61 -5.76 -9.03 18.91
C ALA A 61 -5.47 -7.52 18.82
N GLY A 62 -5.38 -6.83 19.95
CA GLY A 62 -5.00 -5.42 20.04
C GLY A 62 -3.51 -5.15 19.79
N GLU A 63 -2.65 -6.18 19.83
CA GLU A 63 -1.20 -6.03 19.71
C GLU A 63 -0.65 -6.35 18.31
N VAL A 64 -1.39 -7.13 17.52
CA VAL A 64 -0.95 -7.58 16.18
C VAL A 64 -1.40 -6.63 15.10
N PHE A 65 -0.62 -6.49 14.02
CA PHE A 65 -0.84 -5.53 12.94
C PHE A 65 -0.94 -4.06 13.39
N ARG A 66 -0.47 -3.75 14.60
CA ARG A 66 -0.45 -2.41 15.18
C ARG A 66 0.91 -2.04 15.72
N VAL A 67 1.32 -0.80 15.51
CA VAL A 67 2.50 -0.18 16.12
C VAL A 67 2.15 1.18 16.69
N HIS A 68 2.96 1.63 17.65
CA HIS A 68 2.83 2.99 18.17
C HIS A 68 3.24 4.02 17.09
N PRO A 69 2.50 5.13 16.87
CA PRO A 69 2.79 6.11 15.82
C PRO A 69 4.21 6.70 15.86
N LYS A 70 4.82 6.78 17.03
CA LYS A 70 6.23 7.23 17.18
C LYS A 70 7.22 6.40 16.35
N VAL A 71 6.92 5.15 16.07
CA VAL A 71 7.77 4.28 15.25
C VAL A 71 7.95 4.85 13.84
N LEU A 72 6.94 5.54 13.32
CA LEU A 72 6.96 6.13 11.97
C LEU A 72 7.96 7.29 11.84
N GLN A 73 8.36 7.95 12.95
CA GLN A 73 9.34 9.07 12.92
C GLN A 73 10.69 8.65 12.33
N ASN A 74 11.03 7.37 12.45
CA ASN A 74 12.30 6.82 11.97
C ASN A 74 12.20 6.26 10.54
N LEU A 75 11.05 6.40 9.87
CA LEU A 75 10.73 5.70 8.63
C LEU A 75 10.42 6.65 7.47
N ASN A 76 11.22 7.71 7.34
CA ASN A 76 11.09 8.75 6.30
C ASN A 76 11.56 8.28 4.90
N HIS A 77 11.49 6.97 4.62
CA HIS A 77 12.03 6.42 3.38
C HIS A 77 11.08 6.54 2.19
N PHE A 78 9.79 6.79 2.44
CA PHE A 78 8.78 6.85 1.40
C PHE A 78 8.18 8.24 1.28
N ASP A 79 8.02 8.69 0.06
CA ASP A 79 7.42 9.99 -0.27
C ASP A 79 5.89 9.88 -0.41
N VAL A 80 5.42 8.68 -0.79
CA VAL A 80 4.00 8.44 -1.10
C VAL A 80 3.54 7.11 -0.53
N TYR A 81 2.41 7.12 0.19
CA TYR A 81 1.83 5.94 0.78
C TYR A 81 0.41 5.66 0.29
N GLY A 82 0.16 4.43 -0.16
CA GLY A 82 -1.17 3.85 -0.34
C GLY A 82 -1.77 3.37 0.98
N PHE A 83 -3.09 3.47 1.10
CA PHE A 83 -3.86 3.07 2.29
C PHE A 83 -4.99 2.09 1.97
N ALA A 84 -5.14 1.69 0.71
CA ALA A 84 -6.20 0.78 0.31
C ALA A 84 -5.76 -0.68 0.47
N ASN A 85 -5.94 -1.23 1.68
CA ASN A 85 -5.66 -2.64 1.99
C ASN A 85 -6.59 -3.15 3.10
N ASN A 86 -6.74 -4.47 3.21
CA ASN A 86 -7.67 -5.12 4.14
C ASN A 86 -7.23 -5.06 5.62
N HIS A 87 -6.00 -4.67 5.94
CA HIS A 87 -5.54 -4.47 7.32
C HIS A 87 -5.64 -3.03 7.81
N ALA A 88 -5.96 -2.08 6.91
CA ALA A 88 -6.01 -0.66 7.24
C ALA A 88 -7.04 -0.33 8.33
N MET A 89 -8.18 -1.07 8.38
CA MET A 89 -9.25 -0.88 9.36
C MET A 89 -9.24 -1.88 10.51
N GLN A 90 -8.22 -2.75 10.60
CA GLN A 90 -8.18 -3.85 11.58
C GLN A 90 -8.34 -3.41 13.04
N HIS A 91 -8.00 -2.17 13.37
CA HIS A 91 -8.08 -1.61 14.73
C HIS A 91 -9.14 -0.52 14.88
N GLY A 92 -10.10 -0.46 13.93
CA GLY A 92 -11.20 0.48 13.94
C GLY A 92 -10.90 1.82 13.25
N LYS A 93 -11.95 2.63 13.13
CA LYS A 93 -11.93 3.88 12.36
C LYS A 93 -11.02 4.94 12.97
N GLU A 94 -10.99 5.05 14.28
CA GLU A 94 -10.11 6.02 14.95
C GLU A 94 -8.63 5.66 14.76
N ALA A 95 -8.30 4.38 14.88
CA ALA A 95 -6.94 3.88 14.66
C ALA A 95 -6.49 4.11 13.21
N TYR A 96 -7.37 3.88 12.22
CA TYR A 96 -7.12 4.23 10.81
C TYR A 96 -6.81 5.71 10.65
N GLN A 97 -7.62 6.61 11.25
CA GLN A 97 -7.44 8.04 11.13
C GLN A 97 -6.12 8.50 11.80
N GLN A 98 -5.75 7.92 12.94
CA GLN A 98 -4.47 8.20 13.60
C GLN A 98 -3.30 7.78 12.70
N THR A 99 -3.38 6.60 12.08
CA THR A 99 -2.37 6.08 11.13
C THR A 99 -2.19 7.05 9.97
N PHE A 100 -3.30 7.43 9.32
CA PHE A 100 -3.30 8.37 8.21
C PHE A 100 -2.67 9.72 8.60
N ASN A 101 -3.12 10.30 9.72
CA ASN A 101 -2.61 11.57 10.21
C ASN A 101 -1.11 11.50 10.56
N ALA A 102 -0.66 10.39 11.16
CA ALA A 102 0.74 10.22 11.50
C ALA A 102 1.63 10.18 10.25
N ILE A 103 1.28 9.38 9.24
CA ILE A 103 2.06 9.25 8.01
C ILE A 103 2.04 10.54 7.19
N CYS A 104 0.86 11.14 6.99
CA CYS A 104 0.76 12.41 6.26
C CYS A 104 1.39 13.58 7.03
N GLY A 105 1.37 13.54 8.37
CA GLY A 105 1.99 14.55 9.24
C GLY A 105 3.52 14.61 9.13
N TYR A 106 4.16 13.52 8.71
CA TYR A 106 5.61 13.49 8.41
C TYR A 106 5.97 13.99 7.00
N GLY A 107 4.99 14.54 6.25
CA GLY A 107 5.20 15.16 4.95
C GLY A 107 5.03 14.24 3.75
N SER A 108 4.72 12.96 3.96
CA SER A 108 4.41 12.03 2.88
C SER A 108 3.05 12.34 2.24
N LYS A 109 2.92 12.09 0.94
CA LYS A 109 1.63 12.12 0.25
C LYS A 109 0.90 10.80 0.47
N CYS A 110 -0.43 10.85 0.56
CA CYS A 110 -1.24 9.67 0.83
C CYS A 110 -2.34 9.51 -0.21
N PHE A 111 -2.69 8.28 -0.58
CA PHE A 111 -3.73 7.96 -1.55
C PHE A 111 -4.47 6.67 -1.19
N GLY A 112 -5.56 6.35 -1.89
CA GLY A 112 -6.32 5.13 -1.70
C GLY A 112 -7.39 5.21 -0.61
N THR A 113 -7.69 6.40 -0.07
CA THR A 113 -8.81 6.61 0.86
C THR A 113 -10.09 6.94 0.10
N ASN A 114 -11.26 6.82 0.75
CA ASN A 114 -12.52 7.22 0.14
C ASN A 114 -12.58 8.72 -0.23
N LYS A 115 -11.86 9.57 0.52
CA LYS A 115 -11.80 11.01 0.29
C LYS A 115 -10.72 11.41 -0.71
N GLN A 116 -9.64 10.63 -0.78
CA GLN A 116 -8.48 10.89 -1.61
C GLN A 116 -8.02 9.57 -2.26
N LYS A 117 -8.70 9.19 -3.32
CA LYS A 117 -8.40 7.95 -4.08
C LYS A 117 -7.07 8.04 -4.78
N SER A 118 -6.75 9.22 -5.31
CA SER A 118 -5.54 9.51 -6.06
C SER A 118 -4.78 10.70 -5.50
N VAL A 119 -3.48 10.73 -5.74
CA VAL A 119 -2.61 11.89 -5.54
C VAL A 119 -1.87 12.20 -6.84
N VAL A 120 -1.74 13.48 -7.15
CA VAL A 120 -0.98 13.96 -8.31
C VAL A 120 0.21 14.77 -7.83
N MET A 121 1.37 14.54 -8.45
CA MET A 121 2.57 15.28 -8.12
C MET A 121 3.50 15.41 -9.32
N LYS A 122 4.46 16.33 -9.23
CA LYS A 122 5.54 16.45 -10.22
C LYS A 122 6.80 15.76 -9.69
N HIS A 123 7.42 14.97 -10.56
CA HIS A 123 8.70 14.35 -10.30
C HIS A 123 9.59 14.50 -11.54
N GLN A 124 10.75 15.13 -11.39
CA GLN A 124 11.72 15.39 -12.49
C GLN A 124 11.06 16.00 -13.74
N GLY A 125 10.19 16.98 -13.53
CA GLY A 125 9.49 17.70 -14.61
C GLY A 125 8.30 16.97 -15.25
N ARG A 126 8.01 15.74 -14.85
CA ARG A 126 6.85 14.96 -15.32
C ARG A 126 5.74 14.94 -14.29
N THR A 127 4.51 14.96 -14.75
CA THR A 127 3.32 14.75 -13.90
C THR A 127 3.13 13.23 -13.69
N VAL A 128 2.99 12.80 -12.43
CA VAL A 128 2.69 11.41 -12.07
C VAL A 128 1.49 11.38 -11.15
N SER A 129 0.59 10.43 -11.34
CA SER A 129 -0.52 10.18 -10.42
C SER A 129 -0.44 8.76 -9.85
N PHE A 130 -0.80 8.65 -8.57
CA PHE A 130 -0.91 7.36 -7.87
C PHE A 130 -2.34 7.21 -7.41
N THR A 131 -2.99 6.13 -7.80
CA THR A 131 -4.36 5.76 -7.42
C THR A 131 -4.30 4.46 -6.65
N GLY A 132 -5.05 4.34 -5.54
CA GLY A 132 -5.09 3.11 -4.73
C GLY A 132 -6.48 2.55 -4.57
N MET A 133 -6.66 1.24 -4.72
CA MET A 133 -7.89 0.53 -4.40
C MET A 133 -7.63 -0.86 -3.84
N CYS A 134 -8.59 -1.36 -3.06
CA CYS A 134 -8.57 -2.71 -2.49
C CYS A 134 -9.77 -3.49 -3.01
N LEU A 135 -9.51 -4.69 -3.55
CA LEU A 135 -10.53 -5.67 -3.95
C LEU A 135 -10.53 -6.91 -3.03
N ARG A 136 -9.70 -6.89 -1.99
CA ARG A 136 -9.70 -7.94 -0.98
C ARG A 136 -10.79 -7.66 0.03
N ILE A 137 -11.51 -8.71 0.46
CA ILE A 137 -12.54 -8.60 1.50
C ILE A 137 -11.91 -8.02 2.77
N ASP A 138 -12.58 -7.04 3.37
CA ASP A 138 -12.25 -6.53 4.70
C ASP A 138 -13.03 -7.34 5.74
N ASP A 139 -12.30 -8.04 6.59
CA ASP A 139 -12.87 -8.87 7.65
C ASP A 139 -13.12 -8.08 8.96
N PHE A 140 -12.79 -6.77 8.96
CA PHE A 140 -12.81 -5.93 10.18
C PHE A 140 -13.90 -4.87 10.16
N THR A 141 -14.46 -4.54 9.00
CA THR A 141 -15.52 -3.54 8.86
C THR A 141 -16.35 -3.71 7.60
N ASP A 142 -17.65 -3.43 7.70
CA ASP A 142 -18.55 -3.36 6.55
C ASP A 142 -18.48 -1.99 5.83
N GLU A 143 -17.85 -0.97 6.48
CA GLU A 143 -17.71 0.39 5.95
C GLU A 143 -16.24 0.84 5.91
N PRO A 144 -15.41 0.33 4.98
CA PRO A 144 -14.02 0.72 4.87
C PRO A 144 -13.84 2.22 4.62
N SER A 145 -12.84 2.82 5.28
CA SER A 145 -12.47 4.23 5.03
C SER A 145 -11.53 4.42 3.85
N TYR A 146 -11.07 3.34 3.24
CA TYR A 146 -10.29 3.32 2.01
C TYR A 146 -11.15 2.95 0.79
N TRP A 147 -10.65 3.20 -0.42
CA TRP A 147 -11.38 2.92 -1.66
C TRP A 147 -11.47 1.42 -1.89
N TYR A 148 -12.60 0.88 -1.48
CA TYR A 148 -12.89 -0.55 -1.45
C TYR A 148 -13.86 -0.95 -2.53
N ASN A 149 -13.52 -2.01 -3.28
CA ASN A 149 -14.34 -2.69 -4.29
C ASN A 149 -15.17 -1.73 -5.18
N PRO A 150 -14.52 -0.73 -5.81
CA PRO A 150 -15.24 0.25 -6.60
C PRO A 150 -15.90 -0.36 -7.83
N GLU A 151 -17.03 0.19 -8.25
CA GLU A 151 -17.63 -0.14 -9.55
C GLU A 151 -16.76 0.35 -10.71
N TYR A 152 -16.85 -0.30 -11.87
CA TYR A 152 -16.13 0.09 -13.10
C TYR A 152 -16.29 1.56 -13.43
N LYS A 153 -17.52 2.09 -13.31
CA LYS A 153 -17.84 3.51 -13.56
C LYS A 153 -17.12 4.47 -12.61
N GLU A 154 -16.91 4.05 -11.37
CA GLU A 154 -16.20 4.87 -10.38
C GLU A 154 -14.70 4.93 -10.71
N ILE A 155 -14.12 3.80 -11.16
CA ILE A 155 -12.72 3.74 -11.60
C ILE A 155 -12.51 4.63 -12.82
N GLU A 156 -13.39 4.54 -13.83
CA GLU A 156 -13.34 5.41 -15.02
C GLU A 156 -13.50 6.88 -14.67
N LYS A 157 -14.41 7.20 -13.73
CA LYS A 157 -14.62 8.58 -13.26
C LYS A 157 -13.39 9.14 -12.58
N GLU A 158 -12.78 8.37 -11.69
CA GLU A 158 -11.54 8.77 -11.02
C GLU A 158 -10.41 8.97 -12.03
N LEU A 159 -10.22 8.03 -12.96
CA LEU A 159 -9.20 8.12 -13.99
C LEU A 159 -9.38 9.36 -14.88
N LYS A 160 -10.61 9.70 -15.27
CA LYS A 160 -10.93 10.90 -16.06
C LYS A 160 -10.70 12.21 -15.30
N SER A 161 -10.65 12.19 -13.98
CA SER A 161 -10.35 13.36 -13.14
C SER A 161 -8.85 13.68 -13.07
N LEU A 162 -7.99 12.73 -13.45
CA LEU A 162 -6.53 12.89 -13.43
C LEU A 162 -6.06 13.72 -14.64
N PRO A 163 -4.93 14.45 -14.52
CA PRO A 163 -4.37 15.17 -15.65
C PRO A 163 -4.10 14.25 -16.85
N VAL A 164 -4.42 14.70 -18.04
CA VAL A 164 -4.31 13.91 -19.27
C VAL A 164 -2.85 13.49 -19.53
N ASP A 165 -1.90 14.39 -19.23
CA ASP A 165 -0.46 14.22 -19.42
C ASP A 165 0.23 13.48 -18.26
N ALA A 166 -0.51 13.08 -17.22
CA ALA A 166 0.07 12.35 -16.11
C ALA A 166 0.41 10.90 -16.50
N PHE A 167 1.57 10.41 -16.03
CA PHE A 167 1.85 8.98 -15.96
C PHE A 167 1.03 8.38 -14.81
N LYS A 168 0.08 7.51 -15.12
CA LYS A 168 -0.97 7.03 -14.21
C LYS A 168 -0.63 5.66 -13.66
N VAL A 169 -0.28 5.62 -12.38
CA VAL A 169 0.06 4.38 -11.65
C VAL A 169 -1.11 3.96 -10.78
N LEU A 170 -1.51 2.70 -10.89
CA LEU A 170 -2.50 2.08 -10.01
C LEU A 170 -1.82 1.12 -9.03
N TYR A 171 -2.06 1.32 -7.75
CA TYR A 171 -1.81 0.36 -6.68
C TYR A 171 -3.09 -0.40 -6.38
N ILE A 172 -3.06 -1.71 -6.51
CA ILE A 172 -4.24 -2.54 -6.29
C ILE A 172 -3.94 -3.69 -5.33
N HIS A 173 -4.67 -3.74 -4.22
CA HIS A 173 -4.55 -4.77 -3.19
C HIS A 173 -5.61 -5.85 -3.44
N TRP A 174 -5.18 -7.02 -3.94
CA TRP A 174 -6.09 -8.03 -4.49
C TRP A 174 -5.51 -9.45 -4.53
N GLY A 175 -6.35 -10.42 -4.88
CA GLY A 175 -5.96 -11.80 -5.12
C GLY A 175 -6.02 -12.66 -3.87
N ASN A 176 -5.37 -13.81 -3.92
CA ASN A 176 -5.32 -14.77 -2.83
C ASN A 176 -3.90 -14.91 -2.30
N GLU A 177 -3.78 -14.99 -0.99
CA GLU A 177 -2.51 -15.21 -0.30
C GLU A 177 -1.86 -16.54 -0.74
N TYR A 178 -0.55 -16.52 -0.82
CA TYR A 178 0.31 -17.68 -1.09
C TYR A 178 0.07 -18.41 -2.42
N ILE A 179 -0.71 -17.82 -3.32
CA ILE A 179 -0.88 -18.30 -4.69
C ILE A 179 0.12 -17.58 -5.60
N ASN A 180 1.05 -18.33 -6.20
CA ASN A 180 2.17 -17.78 -6.98
C ASN A 180 1.82 -17.38 -8.43
N ARG A 181 0.55 -17.37 -8.80
CA ARG A 181 0.06 -16.95 -10.13
C ARG A 181 -1.23 -16.16 -10.01
N PRO A 182 -1.37 -15.04 -10.74
CA PRO A 182 -2.63 -14.32 -10.79
C PRO A 182 -3.72 -15.17 -11.46
N SER A 183 -4.94 -15.06 -10.96
CA SER A 183 -6.10 -15.71 -11.56
C SER A 183 -6.44 -15.12 -12.94
N SER A 184 -7.20 -15.88 -13.75
CA SER A 184 -7.68 -15.38 -15.04
C SER A 184 -8.58 -14.13 -14.89
N ALA A 185 -9.30 -14.01 -13.76
CA ALA A 185 -10.12 -12.83 -13.46
C ALA A 185 -9.24 -11.60 -13.19
N GLN A 186 -8.17 -11.75 -12.37
CA GLN A 186 -7.21 -10.68 -12.12
C GLN A 186 -6.55 -10.20 -13.43
N LYS A 187 -6.11 -11.12 -14.29
CA LYS A 187 -5.51 -10.77 -15.58
C LYS A 187 -6.47 -9.99 -16.47
N LYS A 188 -7.71 -10.47 -16.64
CA LYS A 188 -8.73 -9.77 -17.44
C LYS A 188 -9.02 -8.37 -16.90
N PHE A 189 -9.11 -8.24 -15.60
CA PHE A 189 -9.34 -6.94 -14.96
C PHE A 189 -8.14 -6.01 -15.12
N ALA A 190 -6.90 -6.52 -14.97
CA ALA A 190 -5.69 -5.74 -15.22
C ALA A 190 -5.61 -5.24 -16.66
N HIS A 191 -5.93 -6.09 -17.64
CA HIS A 191 -5.97 -5.69 -19.05
C HIS A 191 -6.98 -4.57 -19.28
N TRP A 192 -8.21 -4.69 -18.74
CA TRP A 192 -9.21 -3.64 -18.81
C TRP A 192 -8.72 -2.32 -18.17
N LEU A 193 -8.05 -2.36 -17.03
CA LEU A 193 -7.48 -1.18 -16.38
C LEU A 193 -6.43 -0.48 -17.27
N ILE A 194 -5.59 -1.25 -17.95
CA ILE A 194 -4.64 -0.71 -18.94
C ILE A 194 -5.40 -0.09 -20.14
N ASP A 195 -6.41 -0.79 -20.65
CA ASP A 195 -7.18 -0.35 -21.82
C ASP A 195 -7.93 0.97 -21.57
N ILE A 196 -8.44 1.18 -20.34
CA ILE A 196 -9.09 2.45 -19.99
C ILE A 196 -8.12 3.61 -19.73
N GLY A 197 -6.79 3.34 -19.57
CA GLY A 197 -5.78 4.38 -19.58
C GLY A 197 -4.83 4.47 -18.39
N PHE A 198 -4.73 3.46 -17.51
CA PHE A 198 -3.59 3.35 -16.59
C PHE A 198 -2.32 2.97 -17.35
N ASP A 199 -1.17 3.49 -16.90
CA ASP A 199 0.13 3.27 -17.56
C ASP A 199 0.96 2.19 -16.85
N LEU A 200 0.69 1.96 -15.56
CA LEU A 200 1.37 0.98 -14.75
C LEU A 200 0.44 0.46 -13.67
N ILE A 201 0.45 -0.86 -13.46
CA ILE A 201 -0.28 -1.50 -12.36
C ILE A 201 0.71 -2.17 -11.42
N ILE A 202 0.59 -1.88 -10.12
CA ILE A 202 1.32 -2.52 -9.03
C ILE A 202 0.30 -3.29 -8.17
N GLY A 203 0.29 -4.61 -8.31
CA GLY A 203 -0.55 -5.52 -7.54
C GLY A 203 0.12 -5.94 -6.22
N MET A 204 -0.66 -6.06 -5.15
CA MET A 204 -0.20 -6.36 -3.80
C MET A 204 -1.11 -7.39 -3.13
N HIS A 205 -0.82 -7.84 -1.91
CA HIS A 205 -1.54 -8.78 -1.07
C HIS A 205 -1.09 -10.24 -1.13
N PRO A 206 -0.74 -10.87 -2.28
CA PRO A 206 -0.54 -12.34 -2.31
C PRO A 206 0.58 -12.88 -1.43
N HIS A 207 1.46 -12.05 -0.88
CA HIS A 207 2.64 -12.41 -0.05
C HIS A 207 3.63 -13.36 -0.74
N VAL A 208 3.52 -13.50 -2.06
CA VAL A 208 4.42 -14.28 -2.93
C VAL A 208 4.63 -13.54 -4.25
N LEU A 209 5.81 -13.72 -4.86
CA LEU A 209 6.08 -13.15 -6.19
C LEU A 209 5.22 -13.85 -7.24
N GLN A 210 4.40 -13.08 -7.95
CA GLN A 210 3.57 -13.57 -9.05
C GLN A 210 4.10 -13.17 -10.44
N GLY A 211 5.25 -12.46 -10.49
CA GLY A 211 5.87 -12.01 -11.72
C GLY A 211 5.29 -10.71 -12.29
N TYR A 212 5.50 -10.50 -13.57
CA TYR A 212 4.96 -9.35 -14.29
C TYR A 212 4.46 -9.77 -15.67
N GLU A 213 3.64 -8.92 -16.28
CA GLU A 213 3.13 -9.06 -17.64
C GLU A 213 3.31 -7.73 -18.38
N GLU A 214 3.72 -7.80 -19.63
CA GLU A 214 3.65 -6.67 -20.57
C GLU A 214 2.38 -6.80 -21.41
N TYR A 215 1.52 -5.79 -21.35
CA TYR A 215 0.27 -5.73 -22.10
C TYR A 215 0.09 -4.37 -22.74
N ASN A 216 -0.11 -4.33 -24.06
CA ASN A 216 -0.22 -3.09 -24.87
C ASN A 216 0.93 -2.09 -24.61
N GLY A 217 2.17 -2.58 -24.46
CA GLY A 217 3.35 -1.76 -24.21
C GLY A 217 3.42 -1.15 -22.80
N LYS A 218 2.61 -1.62 -21.87
CA LYS A 218 2.55 -1.21 -20.47
C LYS A 218 2.78 -2.40 -19.55
N TYR A 219 3.17 -2.15 -18.29
CA TYR A 219 3.53 -3.21 -17.37
C TYR A 219 2.51 -3.38 -16.25
N ILE A 220 2.28 -4.64 -15.90
CA ILE A 220 1.46 -5.09 -14.78
C ILE A 220 2.38 -5.91 -13.88
N PHE A 221 2.79 -5.35 -12.74
CA PHE A 221 3.59 -6.06 -11.74
C PHE A 221 2.67 -6.62 -10.66
N GLN A 222 2.81 -7.92 -10.38
CA GLN A 222 2.18 -8.57 -9.24
C GLN A 222 3.26 -8.72 -8.16
N VAL A 223 3.43 -7.67 -7.35
CA VAL A 223 4.52 -7.58 -6.36
C VAL A 223 4.06 -8.20 -5.06
N SER A 224 4.89 -9.03 -4.44
CA SER A 224 4.68 -9.47 -3.06
C SER A 224 5.12 -8.41 -2.07
N GLN A 225 4.67 -8.56 -0.84
CA GLN A 225 5.24 -7.90 0.33
C GLN A 225 6.77 -8.01 0.30
N VAL A 226 7.47 -6.95 0.70
CA VAL A 226 8.88 -7.08 1.10
C VAL A 226 8.89 -7.92 2.36
N ASP A 227 9.13 -9.21 2.18
CA ASP A 227 8.98 -10.18 3.24
C ASP A 227 9.92 -9.88 4.40
N LYS A 228 9.39 -9.95 5.61
CA LYS A 228 10.09 -9.76 6.88
C LYS A 228 11.36 -10.62 7.04
N TYR A 229 11.51 -11.63 6.18
CA TYR A 229 12.54 -12.67 6.29
C TYR A 229 13.69 -12.51 5.28
N ASN A 230 13.56 -11.72 4.23
CA ASN A 230 14.62 -11.54 3.22
C ASN A 230 15.52 -10.31 3.46
N VAL A 231 15.43 -9.67 4.61
CA VAL A 231 16.47 -8.75 5.10
C VAL A 231 17.53 -9.53 5.91
N THR A 232 17.80 -10.77 5.54
CA THR A 232 18.91 -11.54 6.10
C THR A 232 20.04 -11.64 5.09
N THR A 233 21.13 -11.07 5.51
CA THR A 233 22.54 -11.07 5.16
C THR A 233 23.02 -9.84 4.47
#